data_0d40c30e8ac7381d9c58191f2c8efd2b
#
_entry.id   0d40c30e8ac7381d9c58191f2c8efd2b
#
_cell.length_a   1.000
_cell.length_b   1.000
_cell.length_c   1.000
_cell.angle_alpha   90.00
_cell.angle_beta   90.00
_cell.angle_gamma   90.00
#
_symmetry.space_group_name_H-M   'P 1'
#
loop_
_entity.id
_entity.type
_entity.pdbx_description
1 polymer ?
#
loop_
_entity_poly.entity_id
_entity_poly.type
_entity_poly.pdbx_seq_one_letter_code
_entity_poly.pdbx_strand_id
1 'polypeptide(L)'
;MHAPRRNFVCALHPLAVAAFLAANMMGTAGAQTTAGSPADATETSPAGATSTDQVVEPKALDSVTVSGARESASTRLQLTPRETPQSVSTVTRAQIERQSLTSIDAVLRNVNGIAVSFYDTQRPLYYARGFQITDFQTDGLPSYSSSTNQEFDTALYERIDIVRGANGIQTGVGVPSATINMIRKRPQREFAASVALTAGSWNLYRGELDINAPLNSDGSVRSRLVVAPQKKDSFRDRYSEDKTALLAAVEADIGTATVVSLGYQRQSNDPKAPIWGTIPRFATTGVPIDLPISTSFSPPWTRWERTSGTLYATLDHQINDDWSLKAALNHTEGDTFRLSTYGYGATTSQAPFINPVTGAGTTLYAAVSGSSEKQDTVDAYLSGKFELGGRKHDLVVGMSSTRTATRTDGYTSVAGWSYVIPNIYTWDGNAPAPTYSKTGAWRTQITQQTGLFASARWRVADPLSVLTGLRLTDWHRHSDTYGTTGSYAGRSAIQDENRKVTPFIGAVYDITPTLSAYASYARIFNPQNYKDRNNNPLSPVIGSNAEAGLKAELFERRIQAHFAVFQTKQDNFGVRDSAITTPLPDGSLPLSLIHISEPTRLLSI
;
A
#
# COMPACT_ATOMS: atom_id res chain seq x y z
N MET A 1 37.07 -15.35 33.77
CA MET A 1 37.20 -16.19 32.60
C MET A 1 35.89 -16.95 32.38
N HIS A 2 34.99 -16.41 31.59
CA HIS A 2 33.83 -17.14 31.06
C HIS A 2 33.55 -16.53 29.70
N ALA A 3 33.72 -17.31 28.65
CA ALA A 3 33.50 -16.92 27.25
C ALA A 3 31.99 -16.90 26.93
N PRO A 4 31.50 -15.94 26.15
CA PRO A 4 30.09 -15.93 25.72
C PRO A 4 29.87 -16.93 24.59
N ARG A 5 28.86 -17.78 24.75
CA ARG A 5 28.34 -18.68 23.70
C ARG A 5 27.78 -17.86 22.55
N ARG A 6 28.39 -17.97 21.38
CA ARG A 6 27.83 -17.48 20.12
C ARG A 6 26.71 -18.42 19.67
N ASN A 7 25.48 -17.94 19.68
CA ASN A 7 24.38 -18.58 18.99
C ASN A 7 24.55 -18.29 17.49
N PHE A 8 24.94 -19.29 16.72
CA PHE A 8 24.84 -19.26 15.27
C PHE A 8 23.36 -19.42 14.88
N VAL A 9 22.71 -18.34 14.52
CA VAL A 9 21.46 -18.38 13.76
C VAL A 9 21.86 -18.60 12.30
N CYS A 10 21.60 -19.81 11.79
CA CYS A 10 21.77 -20.14 10.39
C CYS A 10 20.72 -19.39 9.57
N ALA A 11 21.08 -18.22 9.05
CA ALA A 11 20.27 -17.53 8.08
C ALA A 11 20.36 -18.30 6.75
N LEU A 12 19.36 -19.09 6.45
CA LEU A 12 19.19 -19.70 5.13
C LEU A 12 19.01 -18.56 4.09
N HIS A 13 19.98 -18.45 3.20
CA HIS A 13 19.92 -17.50 2.10
C HIS A 13 18.71 -17.82 1.22
N PRO A 14 17.85 -16.85 0.83
CA PRO A 14 16.63 -17.10 0.05
C PRO A 14 16.88 -17.74 -1.33
N LEU A 15 18.10 -17.69 -1.84
CA LEU A 15 18.52 -18.39 -3.07
C LEU A 15 18.51 -19.92 -2.96
N ALA A 16 18.64 -20.51 -1.77
CA ALA A 16 18.67 -21.96 -1.59
C ALA A 16 17.28 -22.62 -1.75
N VAL A 17 16.21 -21.90 -1.43
CA VAL A 17 14.83 -22.42 -1.57
C VAL A 17 14.38 -22.42 -3.04
N ALA A 18 14.81 -21.42 -3.83
CA ALA A 18 14.52 -21.37 -5.27
C ALA A 18 15.26 -22.48 -6.05
N ALA A 19 16.49 -22.81 -5.64
CA ALA A 19 17.28 -23.87 -6.27
C ALA A 19 16.72 -25.28 -6.00
N PHE A 20 16.10 -25.50 -4.82
CA PHE A 20 15.54 -26.82 -4.48
C PHE A 20 14.23 -27.15 -5.24
N LEU A 21 13.43 -26.11 -5.58
CA LEU A 21 12.23 -26.27 -6.41
C LEU A 21 12.56 -26.40 -7.90
N ALA A 22 13.64 -25.79 -8.40
CA ALA A 22 14.07 -25.91 -9.79
C ALA A 22 14.76 -27.25 -10.11
N ALA A 23 15.45 -27.87 -9.15
CA ALA A 23 16.18 -29.13 -9.35
C ALA A 23 15.28 -30.36 -9.48
N ASN A 24 14.04 -30.32 -9.01
CA ASN A 24 13.08 -31.44 -9.12
C ASN A 24 12.22 -31.42 -10.40
N MET A 25 12.37 -30.41 -11.28
CA MET A 25 11.61 -30.31 -12.54
C MET A 25 12.42 -30.70 -13.79
N MET A 26 13.68 -31.12 -13.67
CA MET A 26 14.48 -31.60 -14.80
C MET A 26 14.55 -33.14 -14.86
N GLY A 27 13.43 -33.77 -15.03
CA GLY A 27 13.32 -35.20 -15.30
C GLY A 27 12.54 -35.45 -16.58
N THR A 28 13.29 -35.87 -17.64
CA THR A 28 12.80 -36.50 -18.87
C THR A 28 12.12 -35.63 -19.94
N ALA A 29 12.93 -35.01 -20.81
CA ALA A 29 12.58 -34.85 -22.22
C ALA A 29 13.81 -35.20 -23.06
N GLY A 30 13.77 -36.35 -23.70
CA GLY A 30 14.83 -36.82 -24.60
C GLY A 30 14.85 -36.02 -25.88
N ALA A 31 16.00 -35.42 -26.18
CA ALA A 31 16.26 -34.75 -27.45
C ALA A 31 16.83 -35.76 -28.46
N GLN A 32 16.17 -35.91 -29.59
CA GLN A 32 16.78 -36.48 -30.79
C GLN A 32 17.33 -35.40 -31.66
N THR A 33 18.67 -35.34 -31.79
CA THR A 33 19.38 -34.54 -32.77
C THR A 33 19.56 -35.34 -34.06
N THR A 34 19.19 -34.76 -35.19
CA THR A 34 19.75 -35.14 -36.50
C THR A 34 20.31 -33.92 -37.17
N ALA A 35 21.60 -33.99 -37.41
CA ALA A 35 22.37 -33.00 -38.18
C ALA A 35 22.26 -33.31 -39.69
N GLY A 36 22.26 -32.25 -40.51
CA GLY A 36 22.43 -32.35 -41.94
C GLY A 36 22.67 -30.95 -42.52
N SER A 37 23.90 -30.74 -43.02
CA SER A 37 24.37 -29.50 -43.63
C SER A 37 24.39 -29.64 -45.18
N PRO A 38 24.82 -28.63 -45.98
CA PRO A 38 24.02 -28.04 -47.04
C PRO A 38 24.55 -28.34 -48.44
N ALA A 39 23.78 -28.09 -49.50
CA ALA A 39 24.29 -27.77 -50.85
C ALA A 39 23.22 -27.18 -51.76
N ASP A 40 23.51 -26.00 -52.21
CA ASP A 40 23.47 -25.42 -53.58
C ASP A 40 22.28 -25.56 -54.52
N ALA A 41 21.80 -24.39 -54.90
CA ALA A 41 21.41 -23.84 -56.22
C ALA A 41 20.53 -24.66 -57.18
N THR A 42 19.38 -24.12 -57.58
CA THR A 42 19.12 -23.49 -58.93
C THR A 42 17.63 -23.19 -59.14
N GLU A 43 17.37 -22.09 -59.79
CA GLU A 43 16.08 -21.58 -60.22
C GLU A 43 15.32 -22.54 -61.10
N THR A 44 13.99 -22.59 -60.92
CA THR A 44 12.99 -22.56 -62.01
C THR A 44 11.57 -22.39 -61.44
N SER A 45 10.87 -21.35 -61.83
CA SER A 45 9.43 -21.19 -61.69
C SER A 45 8.69 -22.04 -62.71
N PRO A 46 7.51 -22.65 -62.40
CA PRO A 46 6.28 -22.05 -62.83
C PRO A 46 5.05 -22.24 -61.91
N ALA A 47 4.24 -21.19 -61.90
CA ALA A 47 2.78 -21.11 -61.86
C ALA A 47 1.95 -22.09 -60.99
N GLY A 48 1.19 -21.54 -60.06
CA GLY A 48 -0.17 -21.93 -59.76
C GLY A 48 -0.40 -22.87 -58.59
N ALA A 49 -0.43 -22.31 -57.36
CA ALA A 49 -1.25 -22.87 -56.29
C ALA A 49 -1.68 -21.73 -55.36
N THR A 50 -2.97 -21.52 -55.32
CA THR A 50 -3.68 -20.69 -54.36
C THR A 50 -3.39 -21.15 -52.93
N SER A 51 -2.43 -20.51 -52.26
CA SER A 51 -2.32 -20.62 -50.80
C SER A 51 -3.34 -19.69 -50.19
N THR A 52 -4.39 -20.24 -49.62
CA THR A 52 -5.22 -19.56 -48.65
C THR A 52 -4.32 -19.21 -47.44
N ASP A 53 -3.83 -17.99 -47.47
CA ASP A 53 -3.24 -17.36 -46.27
C ASP A 53 -4.34 -17.29 -45.23
N GLN A 54 -4.36 -18.25 -44.29
CA GLN A 54 -5.12 -18.10 -43.06
C GLN A 54 -4.43 -16.99 -42.28
N VAL A 55 -4.94 -15.79 -42.43
CA VAL A 55 -4.72 -14.70 -41.48
C VAL A 55 -5.20 -15.26 -40.14
N VAL A 56 -4.27 -15.65 -39.31
CA VAL A 56 -4.54 -15.94 -37.89
C VAL A 56 -5.02 -14.61 -37.30
N GLU A 57 -6.33 -14.42 -37.26
CA GLU A 57 -6.91 -13.31 -36.50
C GLU A 57 -6.31 -13.36 -35.09
N PRO A 58 -5.77 -12.23 -34.58
CA PRO A 58 -5.31 -12.18 -33.21
C PRO A 58 -6.51 -12.54 -32.34
N LYS A 59 -6.43 -13.68 -31.65
CA LYS A 59 -7.44 -14.12 -30.70
C LYS A 59 -7.67 -12.94 -29.75
N ALA A 60 -8.81 -12.30 -29.87
CA ALA A 60 -9.19 -11.21 -29.00
C ALA A 60 -9.07 -11.76 -27.57
N LEU A 61 -8.14 -11.22 -26.80
CA LEU A 61 -8.03 -11.53 -25.39
C LEU A 61 -9.40 -11.25 -24.78
N ASP A 62 -10.04 -12.28 -24.26
CA ASP A 62 -11.32 -12.15 -23.57
C ASP A 62 -11.16 -11.02 -22.55
N SER A 63 -11.95 -9.97 -22.75
CA SER A 63 -11.99 -8.88 -21.80
C SER A 63 -12.42 -9.49 -20.47
N VAL A 64 -11.50 -9.59 -19.50
CA VAL A 64 -11.84 -10.02 -18.14
C VAL A 64 -12.79 -8.98 -17.57
N THR A 65 -14.08 -9.18 -17.83
CA THR A 65 -15.13 -8.35 -17.28
C THR A 65 -15.30 -8.78 -15.83
N VAL A 66 -14.77 -7.98 -14.90
CA VAL A 66 -14.92 -8.19 -13.44
C VAL A 66 -16.37 -7.87 -13.06
N SER A 67 -17.30 -8.74 -13.44
CA SER A 67 -18.74 -8.55 -13.23
C SER A 67 -19.34 -9.47 -12.18
N GLY A 68 -18.57 -10.41 -11.62
CA GLY A 68 -19.01 -11.31 -10.55
C GLY A 68 -19.14 -10.59 -9.19
N ALA A 69 -20.05 -11.07 -8.35
CA ALA A 69 -20.08 -10.69 -6.95
C ALA A 69 -18.77 -11.10 -6.29
N ARG A 70 -18.18 -10.21 -5.51
CA ARG A 70 -16.92 -10.44 -4.79
C ARG A 70 -17.00 -9.78 -3.43
N GLU A 71 -16.09 -10.18 -2.55
CA GLU A 71 -15.98 -9.55 -1.25
C GLU A 71 -15.75 -8.04 -1.40
N SER A 72 -16.64 -7.26 -0.84
CA SER A 72 -16.57 -5.80 -0.85
C SER A 72 -15.49 -5.32 0.10
N ALA A 73 -14.57 -4.51 -0.39
CA ALA A 73 -13.51 -3.89 0.41
C ALA A 73 -14.04 -2.89 1.46
N SER A 74 -15.34 -2.66 1.55
CA SER A 74 -15.96 -1.78 2.54
C SER A 74 -16.81 -2.49 3.58
N THR A 75 -17.49 -3.59 3.22
CA THR A 75 -18.48 -4.26 4.09
C THR A 75 -18.25 -5.76 4.24
N ARG A 76 -17.31 -6.35 3.51
CA ARG A 76 -17.05 -7.80 3.38
C ARG A 76 -18.23 -8.62 2.82
N LEU A 77 -19.34 -8.00 2.51
CA LEU A 77 -20.45 -8.63 1.81
C LEU A 77 -20.04 -8.99 0.38
N GLN A 78 -20.57 -10.06 -0.16
CA GLN A 78 -20.39 -10.45 -1.56
C GLN A 78 -21.24 -9.55 -2.46
N LEU A 79 -20.63 -8.52 -3.02
CA LEU A 79 -21.32 -7.48 -3.80
C LEU A 79 -20.64 -7.27 -5.16
N THR A 80 -21.45 -6.95 -6.16
CA THR A 80 -20.95 -6.36 -7.40
C THR A 80 -20.58 -4.89 -7.19
N PRO A 81 -19.77 -4.27 -8.05
CA PRO A 81 -19.53 -2.83 -7.99
C PRO A 81 -20.82 -1.98 -8.01
N ARG A 82 -21.85 -2.43 -8.75
CA ARG A 82 -23.15 -1.76 -8.84
C ARG A 82 -23.96 -1.85 -7.54
N GLU A 83 -23.89 -2.98 -6.84
CA GLU A 83 -24.58 -3.22 -5.57
C GLU A 83 -23.91 -2.54 -4.36
N THR A 84 -22.70 -2.01 -4.52
CA THR A 84 -21.95 -1.33 -3.45
C THR A 84 -22.35 0.14 -3.40
N PRO A 85 -23.00 0.65 -2.32
CA PRO A 85 -23.43 2.05 -2.25
C PRO A 85 -22.31 3.01 -1.84
N GLN A 86 -21.15 2.89 -2.50
CA GLN A 86 -19.97 3.76 -2.35
C GLN A 86 -19.24 3.86 -3.67
N SER A 87 -18.44 4.91 -3.84
CA SER A 87 -17.53 5.06 -4.98
C SER A 87 -16.38 4.07 -4.85
N VAL A 88 -16.41 3.02 -5.64
CA VAL A 88 -15.34 2.00 -5.71
C VAL A 88 -14.74 1.98 -7.10
N SER A 89 -13.42 1.92 -7.18
CA SER A 89 -12.69 1.64 -8.41
C SER A 89 -11.85 0.39 -8.24
N THR A 90 -11.75 -0.40 -9.30
CA THR A 90 -10.85 -1.56 -9.33
C THR A 90 -9.92 -1.41 -10.52
N VAL A 91 -8.62 -1.50 -10.26
CA VAL A 91 -7.60 -1.63 -11.30
C VAL A 91 -7.22 -3.11 -11.39
N THR A 92 -7.56 -3.73 -12.51
CA THR A 92 -7.38 -5.18 -12.73
C THR A 92 -5.95 -5.52 -13.15
N ARG A 93 -5.56 -6.80 -13.04
CA ARG A 93 -4.26 -7.30 -13.53
C ARG A 93 -4.03 -6.92 -15.01
N ALA A 94 -5.04 -7.13 -15.83
CA ALA A 94 -4.98 -6.79 -17.25
C ALA A 94 -4.74 -5.28 -17.52
N GLN A 95 -5.27 -4.39 -16.68
CA GLN A 95 -4.97 -2.95 -16.78
C GLN A 95 -3.54 -2.64 -16.32
N ILE A 96 -3.11 -3.24 -15.21
CA ILE A 96 -1.75 -3.09 -14.68
C ILE A 96 -0.72 -3.48 -15.75
N GLU A 97 -0.93 -4.61 -16.40
CA GLU A 97 -0.03 -5.12 -17.46
C GLU A 97 -0.05 -4.25 -18.73
N ARG A 98 -1.24 -3.96 -19.26
CA ARG A 98 -1.36 -3.14 -20.48
C ARG A 98 -0.77 -1.74 -20.35
N GLN A 99 -0.79 -1.17 -19.15
CA GLN A 99 -0.29 0.18 -18.88
C GLN A 99 1.08 0.16 -18.20
N SER A 100 1.67 -1.03 -18.01
CA SER A 100 2.98 -1.20 -17.34
C SER A 100 3.06 -0.48 -15.99
N LEU A 101 1.99 -0.59 -15.17
CA LEU A 101 1.89 0.06 -13.87
C LEU A 101 2.65 -0.77 -12.83
N THR A 102 3.94 -0.56 -12.67
CA THR A 102 4.82 -1.40 -11.83
C THR A 102 4.84 -1.02 -10.35
N SER A 103 4.14 0.05 -9.97
CA SER A 103 4.05 0.52 -8.59
C SER A 103 2.64 1.01 -8.24
N ILE A 104 2.36 1.09 -6.93
CA ILE A 104 1.06 1.58 -6.46
C ILE A 104 0.83 3.04 -6.84
N ASP A 105 1.86 3.89 -6.82
CA ASP A 105 1.74 5.29 -7.25
C ASP A 105 1.43 5.40 -8.75
N ALA A 106 1.99 4.52 -9.60
CA ALA A 106 1.64 4.46 -11.01
C ALA A 106 0.16 4.08 -11.17
N VAL A 107 -0.34 3.12 -10.39
CA VAL A 107 -1.76 2.75 -10.37
C VAL A 107 -2.62 3.93 -9.94
N LEU A 108 -2.32 4.55 -8.80
CA LEU A 108 -3.15 5.60 -8.21
C LEU A 108 -3.20 6.88 -9.05
N ARG A 109 -2.13 7.20 -9.81
CA ARG A 109 -2.13 8.31 -10.79
C ARG A 109 -3.12 8.11 -11.93
N ASN A 110 -3.47 6.86 -12.23
CA ASN A 110 -4.42 6.51 -13.29
C ASN A 110 -5.86 6.29 -12.77
N VAL A 111 -6.11 6.61 -11.49
CA VAL A 111 -7.43 6.45 -10.88
C VAL A 111 -8.09 7.81 -10.68
N ASN A 112 -9.25 8.01 -11.26
CA ASN A 112 -10.01 9.26 -11.13
C ASN A 112 -10.33 9.59 -9.68
N GLY A 113 -10.15 10.87 -9.30
CA GLY A 113 -10.43 11.36 -7.95
C GLY A 113 -9.38 11.01 -6.91
N ILE A 114 -8.21 10.51 -7.34
CA ILE A 114 -7.00 10.40 -6.53
C ILE A 114 -5.97 11.41 -7.03
N ALA A 115 -5.43 12.21 -6.13
CA ALA A 115 -4.30 13.07 -6.42
C ALA A 115 -3.03 12.47 -5.81
N VAL A 116 -1.97 12.37 -6.61
CA VAL A 116 -0.66 11.88 -6.17
C VAL A 116 0.32 13.04 -6.20
N SER A 117 0.94 13.32 -5.07
CA SER A 117 1.97 14.33 -4.90
C SER A 117 3.21 13.69 -4.29
N PHE A 118 4.34 14.37 -4.36
CA PHE A 118 5.59 13.90 -3.75
C PHE A 118 6.14 15.00 -2.86
N TYR A 119 6.39 14.65 -1.61
CA TYR A 119 7.10 15.55 -0.71
C TYR A 119 8.59 15.60 -1.08
N ASP A 120 9.13 14.45 -1.45
CA ASP A 120 10.49 14.27 -1.97
C ASP A 120 10.56 12.98 -2.81
N THR A 121 11.76 12.45 -3.08
CA THR A 121 11.91 11.25 -3.93
C THR A 121 11.34 9.97 -3.29
N GLN A 122 11.11 9.95 -1.98
CA GLN A 122 10.76 8.74 -1.23
C GLN A 122 9.44 8.82 -0.48
N ARG A 123 8.77 9.97 -0.49
CA ARG A 123 7.52 10.18 0.24
C ARG A 123 6.40 10.60 -0.69
N PRO A 124 5.79 9.63 -1.40
CA PRO A 124 4.55 9.91 -2.11
C PRO A 124 3.42 10.23 -1.12
N LEU A 125 2.58 11.16 -1.49
CA LEU A 125 1.39 11.57 -0.75
C LEU A 125 0.19 11.37 -1.66
N TYR A 126 -0.79 10.65 -1.17
CA TYR A 126 -2.01 10.35 -1.91
C TYR A 126 -3.19 11.06 -1.25
N TYR A 127 -4.05 11.64 -2.04
CA TYR A 127 -5.21 12.38 -1.55
C TYR A 127 -6.47 11.93 -2.26
N ALA A 128 -7.55 11.81 -1.52
CA ALA A 128 -8.89 11.63 -2.03
C ALA A 128 -9.85 12.54 -1.24
N ARG A 129 -10.79 13.19 -1.92
CA ARG A 129 -11.80 14.02 -1.28
C ARG A 129 -11.23 15.09 -0.34
N GLY A 130 -10.06 15.66 -0.68
CA GLY A 130 -9.38 16.69 0.09
C GLY A 130 -8.52 16.18 1.26
N PHE A 131 -8.58 14.89 1.62
CA PHE A 131 -7.85 14.31 2.74
C PHE A 131 -6.78 13.32 2.29
N GLN A 132 -5.68 13.23 3.04
CA GLN A 132 -4.59 12.29 2.75
C GLN A 132 -5.05 10.86 2.98
N ILE A 133 -4.71 9.97 2.05
CA ILE A 133 -4.94 8.52 2.16
C ILE A 133 -3.83 7.93 3.04
N THR A 134 -4.23 7.28 4.12
CA THR A 134 -3.33 6.58 5.06
C THR A 134 -3.67 5.10 5.20
N ASP A 135 -4.81 4.68 4.67
CA ASP A 135 -5.34 3.33 4.82
C ASP A 135 -4.95 2.45 3.63
N PHE A 136 -3.87 1.66 3.81
CA PHE A 136 -3.45 0.63 2.88
C PHE A 136 -3.71 -0.74 3.47
N GLN A 137 -4.25 -1.64 2.65
CA GLN A 137 -4.59 -3.00 3.03
C GLN A 137 -4.04 -4.00 2.01
N THR A 138 -3.80 -5.21 2.47
CA THR A 138 -3.54 -6.37 1.63
C THR A 138 -4.54 -7.45 2.01
N ASP A 139 -5.36 -7.90 1.04
CA ASP A 139 -6.47 -8.84 1.24
C ASP A 139 -7.44 -8.40 2.35
N GLY A 140 -7.71 -7.10 2.45
CA GLY A 140 -8.59 -6.51 3.45
C GLY A 140 -8.00 -6.36 4.85
N LEU A 141 -6.71 -6.69 5.06
CA LEU A 141 -6.01 -6.54 6.33
C LEU A 141 -5.02 -5.37 6.26
N PRO A 142 -4.79 -4.64 7.36
CA PRO A 142 -3.81 -3.56 7.39
C PRO A 142 -2.45 -4.01 6.87
N SER A 143 -1.89 -3.28 5.91
CA SER A 143 -0.56 -3.53 5.37
C SER A 143 0.49 -2.80 6.19
N TYR A 144 1.66 -3.42 6.33
CA TYR A 144 2.83 -2.73 6.84
C TYR A 144 3.13 -1.50 5.97
N SER A 145 3.26 -0.38 6.61
CA SER A 145 3.74 0.86 6.01
C SER A 145 4.47 1.66 7.08
N SER A 146 5.78 1.63 7.10
CA SER A 146 6.52 2.52 7.98
C SER A 146 6.36 3.95 7.46
N SER A 147 5.39 4.66 8.03
CA SER A 147 5.12 6.06 7.70
C SER A 147 4.68 6.30 6.25
N THR A 148 3.87 5.42 5.67
CA THR A 148 3.23 5.58 4.34
C THR A 148 4.18 5.77 3.15
N ASN A 149 5.45 5.42 3.30
CA ASN A 149 6.47 5.75 2.31
C ASN A 149 7.01 4.54 1.55
N GLN A 150 6.34 3.39 1.64
CA GLN A 150 6.74 2.23 0.87
C GLN A 150 6.01 2.22 -0.47
N GLU A 151 6.78 2.20 -1.55
CA GLU A 151 6.26 1.97 -2.89
C GLU A 151 6.01 0.47 -3.06
N PHE A 152 4.73 0.04 -3.00
CA PHE A 152 4.36 -1.35 -3.22
C PHE A 152 4.47 -1.74 -4.69
N ASP A 153 5.12 -2.88 -4.96
CA ASP A 153 5.26 -3.43 -6.31
C ASP A 153 3.99 -4.17 -6.73
N THR A 154 3.47 -3.84 -7.89
CA THR A 154 2.21 -4.41 -8.40
C THR A 154 2.33 -5.83 -8.92
N ALA A 155 3.55 -6.36 -9.13
CA ALA A 155 3.76 -7.73 -9.57
C ALA A 155 3.11 -8.77 -8.65
N LEU A 156 3.00 -8.44 -7.35
CA LEU A 156 2.49 -9.34 -6.32
C LEU A 156 0.95 -9.40 -6.26
N TYR A 157 0.25 -8.48 -6.95
CA TYR A 157 -1.19 -8.28 -6.79
C TYR A 157 -1.98 -8.60 -8.05
N GLU A 158 -3.14 -9.22 -7.86
CA GLU A 158 -4.10 -9.55 -8.91
C GLU A 158 -4.93 -8.33 -9.31
N ARG A 159 -5.26 -7.48 -8.32
CA ARG A 159 -5.99 -6.23 -8.52
C ARG A 159 -5.78 -5.29 -7.35
N ILE A 160 -6.13 -4.03 -7.58
CA ILE A 160 -6.16 -2.97 -6.57
C ILE A 160 -7.58 -2.42 -6.49
N ASP A 161 -8.20 -2.53 -5.33
CA ASP A 161 -9.52 -1.99 -5.06
C ASP A 161 -9.38 -0.68 -4.26
N ILE A 162 -10.04 0.39 -4.72
CA ILE A 162 -10.00 1.72 -4.11
C ILE A 162 -11.41 2.09 -3.66
N VAL A 163 -11.63 2.17 -2.36
CA VAL A 163 -12.90 2.60 -1.75
C VAL A 163 -12.75 4.02 -1.26
N ARG A 164 -13.51 4.97 -1.82
CA ARG A 164 -13.43 6.39 -1.45
C ARG A 164 -14.40 6.73 -0.32
N GLY A 165 -13.95 7.63 0.56
CA GLY A 165 -14.70 8.10 1.73
C GLY A 165 -14.34 7.36 3.01
N ALA A 166 -15.17 7.52 4.04
CA ALA A 166 -15.00 6.84 5.32
C ALA A 166 -15.25 5.33 5.16
N ASN A 167 -14.33 4.50 5.65
CA ASN A 167 -14.42 3.03 5.60
C ASN A 167 -14.26 2.41 7.00
N GLY A 168 -14.90 3.03 8.01
CA GLY A 168 -14.72 2.65 9.41
C GLY A 168 -15.18 1.24 9.78
N ILE A 169 -16.10 0.64 9.02
CA ILE A 169 -16.50 -0.76 9.21
C ILE A 169 -15.32 -1.67 9.01
N GLN A 170 -14.54 -1.45 7.94
CA GLN A 170 -13.41 -2.30 7.59
C GLN A 170 -12.16 -1.95 8.40
N THR A 171 -11.83 -0.67 8.52
CA THR A 171 -10.56 -0.22 9.10
C THR A 171 -10.64 0.05 10.61
N GLY A 172 -11.81 0.43 11.13
CA GLY A 172 -11.97 0.97 12.50
C GLY A 172 -11.39 2.37 12.60
N VAL A 173 -10.07 2.48 12.73
CA VAL A 173 -9.32 3.74 12.77
C VAL A 173 -8.90 4.15 11.37
N GLY A 174 -8.95 5.45 11.04
CA GLY A 174 -8.51 5.99 9.76
C GLY A 174 -9.01 7.39 9.46
N VAL A 175 -8.89 7.79 8.18
CA VAL A 175 -9.25 9.12 7.67
C VAL A 175 -10.34 8.98 6.61
N PRO A 176 -11.31 9.92 6.49
CA PRO A 176 -12.42 9.80 5.53
C PRO A 176 -11.99 10.15 4.09
N SER A 177 -10.85 9.64 3.64
CA SER A 177 -10.25 9.88 2.33
C SER A 177 -10.54 8.74 1.35
N ALA A 178 -9.76 7.68 1.43
CA ALA A 178 -9.96 6.41 0.74
C ALA A 178 -9.20 5.29 1.45
N THR A 179 -9.60 4.04 1.17
CA THR A 179 -8.86 2.82 1.50
C THR A 179 -8.35 2.18 0.21
N ILE A 180 -7.06 1.85 0.17
CA ILE A 180 -6.41 1.16 -0.94
C ILE A 180 -6.22 -0.29 -0.53
N ASN A 181 -6.92 -1.21 -1.17
CA ASN A 181 -6.85 -2.64 -0.88
C ASN A 181 -6.19 -3.40 -2.03
N MET A 182 -5.02 -3.94 -1.77
CA MET A 182 -4.21 -4.70 -2.71
C MET A 182 -4.53 -6.19 -2.55
N ILE A 183 -5.08 -6.82 -3.57
CA ILE A 183 -5.44 -8.25 -3.55
C ILE A 183 -4.30 -9.06 -4.13
N ARG A 184 -3.68 -9.94 -3.31
CA ARG A 184 -2.56 -10.80 -3.73
C ARG A 184 -2.93 -11.75 -4.84
N LYS A 185 -1.97 -12.11 -5.66
CA LYS A 185 -2.06 -13.24 -6.57
C LYS A 185 -2.17 -14.54 -5.77
N ARG A 186 -3.13 -15.41 -6.10
CA ARG A 186 -3.33 -16.72 -5.45
C ARG A 186 -2.86 -17.86 -6.37
N PRO A 187 -2.43 -19.00 -5.82
CA PRO A 187 -2.21 -20.23 -6.58
C PRO A 187 -3.46 -20.67 -7.35
N GLN A 188 -3.28 -21.22 -8.56
CA GLN A 188 -4.34 -21.74 -9.43
C GLN A 188 -4.13 -23.23 -9.67
N ARG A 189 -5.20 -23.93 -10.07
CA ARG A 189 -5.17 -25.38 -10.29
C ARG A 189 -4.38 -25.79 -11.53
N GLU A 190 -4.29 -24.91 -12.53
CA GLU A 190 -3.60 -25.17 -13.79
C GLU A 190 -2.18 -24.61 -13.75
N PHE A 191 -1.26 -25.27 -14.46
CA PHE A 191 0.08 -24.76 -14.64
C PHE A 191 0.04 -23.51 -15.55
N ALA A 192 0.67 -22.46 -15.10
CA ALA A 192 0.88 -21.25 -15.88
C ALA A 192 2.23 -20.62 -15.51
N ALA A 193 2.97 -20.17 -16.52
CA ALA A 193 4.21 -19.46 -16.30
C ALA A 193 4.31 -18.28 -17.25
N SER A 194 4.78 -17.16 -16.74
CA SER A 194 5.07 -15.97 -17.54
C SER A 194 6.39 -15.34 -17.14
N VAL A 195 7.08 -14.79 -18.13
CA VAL A 195 8.28 -13.98 -17.95
C VAL A 195 8.07 -12.67 -18.68
N ALA A 196 8.27 -11.56 -18.00
CA ALA A 196 8.29 -10.24 -18.60
C ALA A 196 9.64 -9.56 -18.36
N LEU A 197 10.22 -8.99 -19.41
CA LEU A 197 11.44 -8.21 -19.35
C LEU A 197 11.12 -6.80 -19.80
N THR A 198 11.52 -5.81 -19.01
CA THR A 198 11.29 -4.40 -19.32
C THR A 198 12.61 -3.65 -19.29
N ALA A 199 12.87 -2.89 -20.34
CA ALA A 199 13.96 -1.93 -20.40
C ALA A 199 13.38 -0.55 -20.76
N GLY A 200 13.92 0.50 -20.19
CA GLY A 200 13.39 1.85 -20.38
C GLY A 200 14.40 2.95 -20.11
N SER A 201 13.95 4.17 -20.18
CA SER A 201 14.74 5.36 -19.90
C SER A 201 15.34 5.32 -18.50
N TRP A 202 16.48 6.00 -18.32
CA TRP A 202 17.24 6.04 -17.06
C TRP A 202 17.66 4.64 -16.59
N ASN A 203 18.21 3.85 -17.50
CA ASN A 203 18.72 2.52 -17.20
C ASN A 203 17.75 1.64 -16.41
N LEU A 204 16.45 1.78 -16.72
CA LEU A 204 15.44 0.90 -16.16
C LEU A 204 15.62 -0.49 -16.74
N TYR A 205 15.89 -1.45 -15.87
CA TYR A 205 15.87 -2.88 -16.16
C TYR A 205 14.99 -3.57 -15.11
N ARG A 206 13.99 -4.28 -15.59
CA ARG A 206 13.07 -5.05 -14.73
C ARG A 206 12.84 -6.42 -15.32
N GLY A 207 12.92 -7.45 -14.48
CA GLY A 207 12.41 -8.78 -14.76
C GLY A 207 11.17 -9.06 -13.92
N GLU A 208 10.22 -9.81 -14.45
CA GLU A 208 9.11 -10.37 -13.69
C GLU A 208 8.94 -11.83 -14.09
N LEU A 209 9.00 -12.72 -13.11
CA LEU A 209 8.73 -14.14 -13.24
C LEU A 209 7.49 -14.46 -12.42
N ASP A 210 6.49 -15.09 -13.00
CA ASP A 210 5.28 -15.55 -12.31
C ASP A 210 5.02 -17.01 -12.73
N ILE A 211 5.15 -17.91 -11.78
CA ILE A 211 4.95 -19.35 -11.98
C ILE A 211 3.84 -19.81 -11.07
N ASN A 212 2.85 -20.42 -11.64
CA ASN A 212 1.77 -21.14 -10.98
C ASN A 212 1.90 -22.62 -11.30
N ALA A 213 1.93 -23.48 -10.29
CA ALA A 213 2.09 -24.91 -10.49
C ALA A 213 1.19 -25.72 -9.55
N PRO A 214 0.37 -26.66 -10.09
CA PRO A 214 -0.22 -27.70 -9.28
C PRO A 214 0.90 -28.62 -8.73
N LEU A 215 0.79 -29.03 -7.48
CA LEU A 215 1.76 -29.90 -6.80
C LEU A 215 1.29 -31.36 -6.77
N ASN A 216 0.05 -31.61 -7.19
CA ASN A 216 -0.53 -32.94 -7.38
C ASN A 216 -1.40 -32.95 -8.65
N SER A 217 -1.83 -34.15 -9.05
CA SER A 217 -2.48 -34.40 -10.34
C SER A 217 -3.86 -33.77 -10.49
N ASP A 218 -4.57 -33.53 -9.40
CA ASP A 218 -5.93 -32.96 -9.38
C ASP A 218 -5.92 -31.42 -9.08
N GLY A 219 -4.72 -30.85 -8.85
CA GLY A 219 -4.57 -29.43 -8.53
C GLY A 219 -5.15 -29.02 -7.18
N SER A 220 -5.49 -29.99 -6.31
CA SER A 220 -5.99 -29.70 -4.96
C SER A 220 -4.89 -29.10 -4.08
N VAL A 221 -3.60 -29.39 -4.34
CA VAL A 221 -2.46 -28.70 -3.76
C VAL A 221 -1.75 -27.95 -4.88
N ARG A 222 -1.57 -26.66 -4.72
CA ARG A 222 -1.05 -25.75 -5.75
C ARG A 222 -0.15 -24.69 -5.16
N SER A 223 0.78 -24.21 -5.96
CA SER A 223 1.76 -23.18 -5.55
C SER A 223 1.83 -22.05 -6.54
N ARG A 224 2.26 -20.88 -6.08
CA ARG A 224 2.61 -19.75 -6.92
C ARG A 224 3.88 -19.08 -6.43
N LEU A 225 4.75 -18.73 -7.35
CA LEU A 225 5.97 -17.96 -7.12
C LEU A 225 5.99 -16.77 -8.04
N VAL A 226 6.12 -15.57 -7.48
CA VAL A 226 6.32 -14.32 -8.24
C VAL A 226 7.60 -13.67 -7.76
N VAL A 227 8.48 -13.29 -8.69
CA VAL A 227 9.72 -12.58 -8.40
C VAL A 227 9.86 -11.42 -9.37
N ALA A 228 10.12 -10.23 -8.86
CA ALA A 228 10.24 -9.01 -9.66
C ALA A 228 11.41 -8.14 -9.21
N PRO A 229 12.65 -8.42 -9.66
CA PRO A 229 13.79 -7.53 -9.50
C PRO A 229 13.70 -6.33 -10.46
N GLN A 230 14.10 -5.16 -9.98
CA GLN A 230 14.17 -3.94 -10.76
C GLN A 230 15.39 -3.11 -10.36
N LYS A 231 16.04 -2.54 -11.34
CA LYS A 231 17.06 -1.50 -11.18
C LYS A 231 16.71 -0.32 -12.05
N LYS A 232 16.89 0.90 -11.52
CA LYS A 232 16.50 2.11 -12.21
C LYS A 232 17.32 3.30 -11.72
N ASP A 233 17.86 4.09 -12.65
CA ASP A 233 18.36 5.42 -12.39
C ASP A 233 17.21 6.46 -12.46
N SER A 234 17.52 7.73 -12.40
CA SER A 234 16.55 8.83 -12.45
C SER A 234 17.06 9.96 -13.34
N PHE A 235 16.14 10.82 -13.76
CA PHE A 235 16.51 12.12 -14.32
C PHE A 235 17.19 13.03 -13.27
N ARG A 236 17.09 12.69 -11.97
CA ARG A 236 17.75 13.42 -10.89
C ARG A 236 19.20 12.95 -10.75
N ASP A 237 20.11 13.91 -10.61
CA ASP A 237 21.53 13.64 -10.48
C ASP A 237 21.81 12.67 -9.32
N ARG A 238 22.60 11.62 -9.57
CA ARG A 238 23.07 10.62 -8.60
C ARG A 238 21.99 9.70 -8.00
N TYR A 239 20.70 9.97 -8.24
CA TYR A 239 19.63 9.16 -7.68
C TYR A 239 19.43 7.88 -8.49
N SER A 240 19.44 6.75 -7.80
CA SER A 240 19.08 5.44 -8.35
C SER A 240 18.31 4.61 -7.32
N GLU A 241 17.62 3.57 -7.76
CA GLU A 241 16.86 2.67 -6.90
C GLU A 241 16.95 1.23 -7.39
N ASP A 242 17.32 0.33 -6.47
CA ASP A 242 17.21 -1.10 -6.62
C ASP A 242 15.99 -1.60 -5.83
N LYS A 243 15.09 -2.35 -6.46
CA LYS A 243 13.89 -2.89 -5.85
C LYS A 243 13.75 -4.38 -6.16
N THR A 244 13.31 -5.16 -5.19
CA THR A 244 12.95 -6.56 -5.40
C THR A 244 11.65 -6.88 -4.67
N ALA A 245 10.72 -7.51 -5.39
CA ALA A 245 9.47 -8.01 -4.83
C ALA A 245 9.38 -9.54 -5.03
N LEU A 246 8.89 -10.24 -4.01
CA LEU A 246 8.74 -11.69 -3.96
C LEU A 246 7.39 -12.06 -3.35
N LEU A 247 6.69 -13.02 -3.95
CA LEU A 247 5.55 -13.73 -3.38
C LEU A 247 5.75 -15.23 -3.60
N ALA A 248 5.68 -16.01 -2.52
CA ALA A 248 5.63 -17.48 -2.58
C ALA A 248 4.41 -17.94 -1.78
N ALA A 249 3.56 -18.75 -2.38
CA ALA A 249 2.33 -19.22 -1.75
C ALA A 249 2.04 -20.68 -2.11
N VAL A 250 1.46 -21.40 -1.15
CA VAL A 250 0.89 -22.73 -1.34
C VAL A 250 -0.56 -22.68 -0.86
N GLU A 251 -1.43 -23.32 -1.61
CA GLU A 251 -2.85 -23.44 -1.31
C GLU A 251 -3.26 -24.91 -1.43
N ALA A 252 -4.04 -25.40 -0.47
CA ALA A 252 -4.51 -26.76 -0.42
C ALA A 252 -6.02 -26.82 -0.17
N ASP A 253 -6.72 -27.65 -0.94
CA ASP A 253 -8.11 -28.01 -0.71
C ASP A 253 -8.15 -29.17 0.28
N ILE A 254 -8.81 -28.99 1.41
CA ILE A 254 -9.02 -30.03 2.42
C ILE A 254 -10.48 -30.51 2.32
N GLY A 255 -10.65 -31.62 1.63
CA GLY A 255 -11.98 -32.08 1.22
C GLY A 255 -12.60 -31.12 0.19
N THR A 256 -13.93 -31.05 0.16
CA THR A 256 -14.68 -30.21 -0.80
C THR A 256 -15.06 -28.82 -0.26
N ALA A 257 -14.91 -28.61 1.05
CA ALA A 257 -15.46 -27.43 1.72
C ALA A 257 -14.40 -26.47 2.25
N THR A 258 -13.12 -26.86 2.30
CA THR A 258 -12.08 -26.06 2.98
C THR A 258 -10.91 -25.79 2.06
N VAL A 259 -10.49 -24.53 2.00
CA VAL A 259 -9.26 -24.11 1.35
C VAL A 259 -8.35 -23.46 2.38
N VAL A 260 -7.10 -23.92 2.47
CA VAL A 260 -6.08 -23.36 3.34
C VAL A 260 -4.96 -22.80 2.48
N SER A 261 -4.54 -21.57 2.75
CA SER A 261 -3.39 -20.97 2.09
C SER A 261 -2.31 -20.59 3.09
N LEU A 262 -1.06 -20.79 2.72
CA LEU A 262 0.12 -20.33 3.43
C LEU A 262 1.02 -19.61 2.44
N GLY A 263 1.51 -18.43 2.78
CA GLY A 263 2.40 -17.71 1.87
C GLY A 263 3.30 -16.72 2.56
N TYR A 264 4.33 -16.32 1.84
CA TYR A 264 5.29 -15.30 2.24
C TYR A 264 5.45 -14.27 1.14
N GLN A 265 5.28 -13.01 1.49
CA GLN A 265 5.52 -11.84 0.63
C GLN A 265 6.70 -11.05 1.18
N ARG A 266 7.61 -10.61 0.31
CA ARG A 266 8.73 -9.74 0.69
C ARG A 266 8.94 -8.67 -0.36
N GLN A 267 9.31 -7.47 0.10
CA GLN A 267 9.79 -6.39 -0.76
C GLN A 267 10.97 -5.68 -0.11
N SER A 268 11.94 -5.30 -0.93
CA SER A 268 13.05 -4.41 -0.56
C SER A 268 13.14 -3.27 -1.55
N ASN A 269 13.38 -2.05 -1.03
CA ASN A 269 13.67 -0.85 -1.78
C ASN A 269 14.98 -0.25 -1.24
N ASP A 270 15.97 -0.10 -2.11
CA ASP A 270 17.28 0.44 -1.77
C ASP A 270 17.62 1.66 -2.66
N PRO A 271 17.08 2.84 -2.35
CA PRO A 271 17.40 4.08 -3.05
C PRO A 271 18.75 4.64 -2.60
N LYS A 272 19.56 5.04 -3.58
CA LYS A 272 20.86 5.72 -3.42
C LYS A 272 20.70 7.19 -3.76
N ALA A 273 21.36 8.05 -3.01
CA ALA A 273 21.27 9.50 -3.13
C ALA A 273 19.83 10.05 -3.17
N PRO A 274 18.87 9.53 -2.34
CA PRO A 274 17.51 10.04 -2.31
C PRO A 274 17.51 11.48 -1.79
N ILE A 275 16.67 12.32 -2.37
CA ILE A 275 16.43 13.67 -1.85
C ILE A 275 15.50 13.55 -0.66
N TRP A 276 15.85 14.21 0.45
CA TRP A 276 14.99 14.39 1.61
C TRP A 276 14.67 15.86 1.81
N GLY A 277 13.39 16.23 1.68
CA GLY A 277 12.95 17.62 1.70
C GLY A 277 12.93 18.27 0.31
N THR A 278 13.04 19.59 0.29
CA THR A 278 12.85 20.41 -0.91
C THR A 278 14.15 21.06 -1.39
N ILE A 279 14.15 21.44 -2.65
CA ILE A 279 15.21 22.24 -3.26
C ILE A 279 14.84 23.74 -3.10
N PRO A 280 15.80 24.64 -2.80
CA PRO A 280 15.54 26.08 -2.73
C PRO A 280 14.95 26.59 -4.03
N ARG A 281 13.91 27.40 -3.91
CA ARG A 281 13.17 27.92 -5.07
C ARG A 281 13.45 29.39 -5.35
N PHE A 282 13.92 30.15 -4.37
CA PHE A 282 14.03 31.60 -4.48
C PHE A 282 15.47 32.07 -4.33
N ALA A 283 15.81 33.08 -5.12
CA ALA A 283 17.03 33.86 -4.97
C ALA A 283 16.96 34.80 -3.76
N THR A 284 18.12 35.31 -3.33
CA THR A 284 18.21 36.34 -2.29
C THR A 284 17.45 37.64 -2.65
N THR A 285 17.17 37.83 -3.92
CA THR A 285 16.34 38.94 -4.46
C THR A 285 14.84 38.64 -4.39
N GLY A 286 14.41 37.45 -3.93
CA GLY A 286 13.00 37.03 -3.90
C GLY A 286 12.48 36.52 -5.26
N VAL A 287 13.29 36.53 -6.31
CA VAL A 287 12.91 35.99 -7.63
C VAL A 287 13.08 34.47 -7.64
N PRO A 288 12.18 33.71 -8.28
CA PRO A 288 12.36 32.26 -8.46
C PRO A 288 13.68 31.93 -9.19
N ILE A 289 14.34 30.88 -8.75
CA ILE A 289 15.55 30.35 -9.38
C ILE A 289 15.17 29.28 -10.37
N ASP A 290 15.73 29.37 -11.57
CA ASP A 290 15.63 28.33 -12.58
C ASP A 290 16.81 27.37 -12.43
N LEU A 291 16.57 26.22 -11.78
CA LEU A 291 17.54 25.14 -11.64
C LEU A 291 17.16 24.01 -12.60
N PRO A 292 18.17 23.30 -13.17
CA PRO A 292 17.91 22.09 -13.94
C PRO A 292 17.02 21.13 -13.17
N ILE A 293 16.09 20.48 -13.85
CA ILE A 293 15.18 19.48 -13.25
C ILE A 293 15.95 18.30 -12.62
N SER A 294 17.17 18.08 -13.07
CA SER A 294 18.06 17.06 -12.54
C SER A 294 18.72 17.43 -11.21
N THR A 295 18.66 18.69 -10.79
CA THR A 295 19.35 19.18 -9.59
C THR A 295 19.00 18.34 -8.35
N SER A 296 20.04 17.87 -7.66
CA SER A 296 19.94 17.12 -6.41
C SER A 296 20.93 17.63 -5.38
N PHE A 297 20.49 17.74 -4.12
CA PHE A 297 21.36 18.12 -2.98
C PHE A 297 21.83 16.90 -2.18
N SER A 298 21.56 15.70 -2.66
CA SER A 298 21.93 14.50 -1.95
C SER A 298 23.32 14.03 -2.36
N PRO A 299 24.27 13.94 -1.41
CA PRO A 299 25.53 13.27 -1.64
C PRO A 299 25.36 11.77 -1.96
N PRO A 300 26.32 11.14 -2.66
CA PRO A 300 26.22 9.72 -3.06
C PRO A 300 26.11 8.73 -1.89
N TRP A 301 26.60 9.09 -0.71
CA TRP A 301 26.52 8.25 0.49
C TRP A 301 25.15 8.27 1.18
N THR A 302 24.21 9.12 0.78
CA THR A 302 22.85 9.14 1.34
C THR A 302 22.05 7.95 0.86
N ARG A 303 21.19 7.40 1.73
CA ARG A 303 20.40 6.21 1.47
C ARG A 303 19.13 6.19 2.31
N TRP A 304 18.13 5.47 1.85
CA TRP A 304 16.89 5.25 2.58
C TRP A 304 16.34 3.84 2.28
N GLU A 305 17.01 2.87 2.89
CA GLU A 305 16.73 1.45 2.72
C GLU A 305 15.43 1.06 3.44
N ARG A 306 14.60 0.24 2.79
CA ARG A 306 13.37 -0.32 3.37
C ARG A 306 13.22 -1.76 2.96
N THR A 307 12.86 -2.59 3.94
CA THR A 307 12.47 -3.98 3.69
C THR A 307 11.19 -4.27 4.44
N SER A 308 10.33 -5.08 3.85
CA SER A 308 9.17 -5.65 4.54
C SER A 308 8.96 -7.09 4.12
N GLY A 309 8.54 -7.92 5.05
CA GLY A 309 8.18 -9.32 4.82
C GLY A 309 6.92 -9.67 5.59
N THR A 310 5.97 -10.35 4.95
CA THR A 310 4.73 -10.82 5.57
C THR A 310 4.57 -12.31 5.38
N LEU A 311 4.56 -13.06 6.47
CA LEU A 311 4.08 -14.42 6.52
C LEU A 311 2.57 -14.37 6.76
N TYR A 312 1.80 -15.09 5.95
CA TYR A 312 0.35 -15.11 6.09
C TYR A 312 -0.23 -16.52 5.97
N ALA A 313 -1.34 -16.76 6.66
CA ALA A 313 -2.15 -17.94 6.51
C ALA A 313 -3.62 -17.55 6.38
N THR A 314 -4.38 -18.24 5.52
CA THR A 314 -5.83 -18.03 5.38
C THR A 314 -6.56 -19.37 5.39
N LEU A 315 -7.78 -19.33 5.92
CA LEU A 315 -8.74 -20.42 5.91
C LEU A 315 -10.03 -19.91 5.28
N ASP A 316 -10.49 -20.57 4.22
CA ASP A 316 -11.81 -20.39 3.64
C ASP A 316 -12.57 -21.72 3.83
N HIS A 317 -13.64 -21.73 4.63
CA HIS A 317 -14.42 -22.92 4.94
C HIS A 317 -15.90 -22.70 4.63
N GLN A 318 -16.46 -23.52 3.73
CA GLN A 318 -17.89 -23.54 3.43
C GLN A 318 -18.59 -24.45 4.45
N ILE A 319 -19.37 -23.86 5.35
CA ILE A 319 -20.08 -24.60 6.41
C ILE A 319 -21.28 -25.34 5.81
N ASN A 320 -22.02 -24.64 4.93
CA ASN A 320 -23.14 -25.19 4.15
C ASN A 320 -23.38 -24.27 2.93
N ASP A 321 -24.43 -24.49 2.15
CA ASP A 321 -24.71 -23.76 0.91
C ASP A 321 -24.89 -22.24 1.13
N ASP A 322 -25.32 -21.83 2.29
CA ASP A 322 -25.60 -20.42 2.61
C ASP A 322 -24.50 -19.76 3.48
N TRP A 323 -23.66 -20.52 4.19
CA TRP A 323 -22.74 -19.96 5.19
C TRP A 323 -21.28 -20.39 4.96
N SER A 324 -20.39 -19.45 5.09
CA SER A 324 -18.94 -19.66 5.06
C SER A 324 -18.23 -18.97 6.23
N LEU A 325 -17.15 -19.58 6.69
CA LEU A 325 -16.21 -19.03 7.66
C LEU A 325 -14.92 -18.65 6.92
N LYS A 326 -14.42 -17.45 7.18
CA LYS A 326 -13.09 -17.05 6.75
C LYS A 326 -12.25 -16.62 7.93
N ALA A 327 -10.96 -17.00 7.91
CA ALA A 327 -9.98 -16.57 8.89
C ALA A 327 -8.67 -16.22 8.21
N ALA A 328 -7.94 -15.25 8.74
CA ALA A 328 -6.64 -14.83 8.24
C ALA A 328 -5.72 -14.44 9.39
N LEU A 329 -4.46 -14.82 9.27
CA LEU A 329 -3.35 -14.50 10.16
C LEU A 329 -2.24 -13.87 9.34
N ASN A 330 -1.76 -12.70 9.73
CA ASN A 330 -0.58 -12.05 9.14
C ASN A 330 0.44 -11.74 10.22
N HIS A 331 1.69 -12.11 9.97
CA HIS A 331 2.85 -11.64 10.72
C HIS A 331 3.76 -10.86 9.77
N THR A 332 3.90 -9.56 10.00
CA THR A 332 4.70 -8.68 9.15
C THR A 332 5.88 -8.13 9.94
N GLU A 333 7.07 -8.22 9.38
CA GLU A 333 8.26 -7.55 9.87
C GLU A 333 8.78 -6.58 8.82
N GLY A 334 9.33 -5.46 9.26
CA GLY A 334 9.93 -4.48 8.37
C GLY A 334 11.04 -3.68 9.04
N ASP A 335 12.01 -3.28 8.22
CA ASP A 335 13.13 -2.47 8.64
C ASP A 335 13.27 -1.25 7.73
N THR A 336 13.61 -0.13 8.35
CA THR A 336 13.93 1.11 7.65
C THR A 336 15.22 1.67 8.20
N PHE A 337 16.15 2.02 7.30
CA PHE A 337 17.32 2.80 7.64
C PHE A 337 17.43 4.01 6.72
N ARG A 338 17.68 5.18 7.30
CA ARG A 338 17.84 6.42 6.57
C ARG A 338 19.08 7.16 7.06
N LEU A 339 19.96 7.51 6.10
CA LEU A 339 21.00 8.51 6.24
C LEU A 339 20.79 9.53 5.13
N SER A 340 20.37 10.72 5.47
CA SER A 340 19.92 11.73 4.52
C SER A 340 20.49 13.10 4.81
N THR A 341 20.45 13.98 3.81
CA THR A 341 20.72 15.41 3.96
C THR A 341 19.50 16.23 3.60
N TYR A 342 19.40 17.41 4.17
CA TYR A 342 18.42 18.42 3.83
C TYR A 342 19.08 19.79 3.79
N GLY A 343 18.60 20.66 2.90
CA GLY A 343 19.15 21.99 2.69
C GLY A 343 18.38 23.06 3.45
N TYR A 344 19.11 23.87 4.20
CA TYR A 344 18.63 25.09 4.82
C TYR A 344 19.52 26.28 4.45
N GLY A 345 19.18 27.47 4.94
CA GLY A 345 20.04 28.65 4.91
C GLY A 345 21.24 28.50 5.86
N ALA A 346 21.72 29.60 6.42
CA ALA A 346 22.84 29.59 7.35
C ALA A 346 22.54 28.84 8.67
N THR A 347 21.25 28.70 9.02
CA THR A 347 20.78 27.91 10.18
C THR A 347 19.63 27.00 9.76
N THR A 348 19.32 25.99 10.57
CA THR A 348 18.21 25.04 10.32
C THR A 348 16.82 25.66 10.39
N SER A 349 16.70 26.91 10.85
CA SER A 349 15.44 27.68 10.90
C SER A 349 15.28 28.66 9.74
N GLN A 350 16.32 28.84 8.92
CA GLN A 350 16.27 29.77 7.78
C GLN A 350 16.01 29.04 6.48
N ALA A 351 15.09 29.59 5.69
CA ALA A 351 14.91 29.13 4.32
C ALA A 351 16.19 29.39 3.50
N PRO A 352 16.59 28.47 2.63
CA PRO A 352 17.72 28.66 1.74
C PRO A 352 17.35 29.62 0.61
N PHE A 353 17.99 30.78 0.57
CA PHE A 353 17.92 31.73 -0.54
C PHE A 353 19.24 31.68 -1.30
N ILE A 354 19.19 31.43 -2.58
CA ILE A 354 20.38 31.28 -3.43
C ILE A 354 20.80 32.66 -3.97
N ASN A 355 22.08 32.96 -3.86
CA ASN A 355 22.64 34.09 -4.59
C ASN A 355 22.61 33.76 -6.10
N PRO A 356 21.90 34.52 -6.93
CA PRO A 356 21.71 34.18 -8.33
C PRO A 356 23.00 34.26 -9.18
N VAL A 357 24.03 34.97 -8.68
CA VAL A 357 25.32 35.13 -9.37
C VAL A 357 26.33 34.05 -8.94
N THR A 358 26.43 33.84 -7.63
CA THR A 358 27.44 32.90 -7.08
C THR A 358 26.96 31.49 -6.85
N GLY A 359 25.64 31.28 -6.86
CA GLY A 359 25.05 29.97 -6.51
C GLY A 359 25.15 29.61 -5.02
N ALA A 360 25.68 30.48 -4.18
CA ALA A 360 25.82 30.27 -2.74
C ALA A 360 24.50 30.50 -1.99
N GLY A 361 24.37 29.98 -0.77
CA GLY A 361 23.23 30.22 0.13
C GLY A 361 22.56 28.97 0.68
N THR A 362 23.05 27.78 0.35
CA THR A 362 22.54 26.52 0.87
C THR A 362 23.59 25.82 1.74
N THR A 363 23.16 25.44 2.94
CA THR A 363 23.92 24.59 3.87
C THR A 363 23.19 23.25 4.01
N LEU A 364 23.89 22.15 3.82
CA LEU A 364 23.37 20.81 4.07
C LEU A 364 23.53 20.45 5.55
N TYR A 365 22.53 19.81 6.10
CA TYR A 365 22.53 19.18 7.41
C TYR A 365 22.19 17.70 7.24
N ALA A 366 22.77 16.86 8.09
CA ALA A 366 22.53 15.43 8.03
C ALA A 366 21.48 14.98 9.06
N ALA A 367 20.81 13.90 8.73
CA ALA A 367 19.94 13.17 9.66
C ALA A 367 20.12 11.66 9.48
N VAL A 368 20.12 10.95 10.61
CA VAL A 368 20.18 9.49 10.66
C VAL A 368 19.01 8.95 11.48
N SER A 369 18.38 7.90 10.98
CA SER A 369 17.33 7.18 11.73
C SER A 369 17.26 5.73 11.29
N GLY A 370 16.87 4.85 12.21
CA GLY A 370 16.59 3.44 11.91
C GLY A 370 15.40 2.98 12.74
N SER A 371 14.55 2.20 12.15
CA SER A 371 13.41 1.60 12.84
C SER A 371 13.14 0.19 12.32
N SER A 372 12.64 -0.65 13.22
CA SER A 372 12.06 -1.94 12.88
C SER A 372 10.61 -2.00 13.35
N GLU A 373 9.76 -2.68 12.60
CA GLU A 373 8.35 -2.83 12.92
C GLU A 373 7.96 -4.29 12.86
N LYS A 374 7.08 -4.69 13.81
CA LYS A 374 6.41 -5.98 13.82
C LYS A 374 4.93 -5.74 13.93
N GLN A 375 4.16 -6.35 13.04
CA GLN A 375 2.71 -6.27 13.05
C GLN A 375 2.11 -7.67 12.99
N ASP A 376 1.29 -7.99 13.99
CA ASP A 376 0.49 -9.21 14.04
C ASP A 376 -0.98 -8.85 13.81
N THR A 377 -1.64 -9.53 12.87
CA THR A 377 -3.05 -9.32 12.57
C THR A 377 -3.76 -10.65 12.55
N VAL A 378 -4.90 -10.70 13.26
CA VAL A 378 -5.86 -11.80 13.25
C VAL A 378 -7.20 -11.23 12.79
N ASP A 379 -7.85 -11.93 11.88
CA ASP A 379 -9.17 -11.57 11.37
C ASP A 379 -9.98 -12.84 11.15
N ALA A 380 -11.24 -12.85 11.58
CA ALA A 380 -12.14 -13.96 11.36
C ALA A 380 -13.59 -13.46 11.24
N TYR A 381 -14.33 -14.03 10.29
CA TYR A 381 -15.73 -13.69 10.12
C TYR A 381 -16.55 -14.81 9.48
N LEU A 382 -17.83 -14.83 9.85
CA LEU A 382 -18.87 -15.61 9.20
C LEU A 382 -19.56 -14.72 8.16
N SER A 383 -19.76 -15.27 6.97
CA SER A 383 -20.52 -14.64 5.88
C SER A 383 -21.59 -15.59 5.40
N GLY A 384 -22.82 -15.13 5.29
CA GLY A 384 -23.88 -16.03 4.86
C GLY A 384 -25.18 -15.34 4.50
N LYS A 385 -26.18 -16.18 4.18
CA LYS A 385 -27.54 -15.76 3.82
C LYS A 385 -28.54 -16.32 4.82
N PHE A 386 -29.56 -15.53 5.09
CA PHE A 386 -30.69 -15.95 5.93
C PHE A 386 -32.00 -15.46 5.33
N GLU A 387 -33.09 -16.13 5.65
CA GLU A 387 -34.41 -15.75 5.19
C GLU A 387 -35.16 -14.95 6.25
N LEU A 388 -35.77 -13.86 5.84
CA LEU A 388 -36.66 -13.03 6.65
C LEU A 388 -37.71 -12.38 5.75
N GLY A 389 -38.99 -12.49 6.12
CA GLY A 389 -40.09 -11.92 5.35
C GLY A 389 -40.19 -12.47 3.91
N GLY A 390 -39.85 -13.75 3.69
CA GLY A 390 -39.88 -14.39 2.39
C GLY A 390 -38.78 -13.96 1.43
N ARG A 391 -37.73 -13.28 1.94
CA ARG A 391 -36.57 -12.82 1.16
C ARG A 391 -35.26 -13.30 1.76
N LYS A 392 -34.26 -13.61 0.90
CA LYS A 392 -32.91 -13.92 1.34
C LYS A 392 -32.11 -12.62 1.55
N HIS A 393 -31.52 -12.47 2.71
CA HIS A 393 -30.66 -11.36 3.13
C HIS A 393 -29.23 -11.84 3.29
N ASP A 394 -28.24 -10.96 3.16
CA ASP A 394 -26.84 -11.29 3.38
C ASP A 394 -26.39 -10.72 4.74
N LEU A 395 -25.57 -11.48 5.48
CA LEU A 395 -25.01 -11.08 6.78
C LEU A 395 -23.53 -11.44 6.85
N VAL A 396 -22.74 -10.53 7.39
CA VAL A 396 -21.35 -10.77 7.81
C VAL A 396 -21.22 -10.36 9.26
N VAL A 397 -20.60 -11.21 10.08
CA VAL A 397 -20.27 -10.91 11.48
C VAL A 397 -18.86 -11.38 11.74
N GLY A 398 -18.02 -10.55 12.33
CA GLY A 398 -16.64 -10.92 12.54
C GLY A 398 -15.90 -10.08 13.57
N MET A 399 -14.65 -10.45 13.74
CA MET A 399 -13.70 -9.78 14.62
C MET A 399 -12.35 -9.59 13.94
N SER A 400 -11.63 -8.55 14.32
CA SER A 400 -10.25 -8.33 13.89
C SER A 400 -9.43 -7.79 15.05
N SER A 401 -8.16 -8.17 15.11
CA SER A 401 -7.20 -7.63 16.06
C SER A 401 -5.86 -7.40 15.36
N THR A 402 -5.29 -6.22 15.53
CA THR A 402 -3.97 -5.87 15.00
C THR A 402 -3.13 -5.28 16.12
N ARG A 403 -1.91 -5.78 16.28
CA ARG A 403 -0.91 -5.25 17.18
C ARG A 403 0.32 -4.88 16.38
N THR A 404 0.73 -3.61 16.46
CA THR A 404 1.94 -3.08 15.81
C THR A 404 2.92 -2.62 16.86
N ALA A 405 4.16 -3.06 16.78
CA ALA A 405 5.27 -2.64 17.63
C ALA A 405 6.38 -2.04 16.75
N THR A 406 6.54 -0.73 16.81
CA THR A 406 7.57 0.00 16.05
C THR A 406 8.69 0.39 16.99
N ARG A 407 9.87 -0.20 16.82
CA ARG A 407 11.09 0.15 17.52
C ARG A 407 11.84 1.20 16.70
N THR A 408 12.23 2.29 17.34
CA THR A 408 13.12 3.31 16.77
C THR A 408 14.43 3.30 17.56
N ASP A 409 15.53 3.05 16.87
CA ASP A 409 16.86 3.05 17.46
C ASP A 409 17.37 4.48 17.66
N GLY A 410 18.06 4.71 18.78
CA GLY A 410 18.82 5.93 19.03
C GLY A 410 20.16 5.91 18.31
N TYR A 411 20.51 7.03 17.70
CA TYR A 411 21.82 7.25 17.07
C TYR A 411 22.54 8.41 17.72
N THR A 412 23.90 8.42 17.62
CA THR A 412 24.68 9.60 17.96
C THR A 412 24.22 10.77 17.10
N SER A 413 24.18 11.95 17.70
CA SER A 413 23.73 13.14 16.98
C SER A 413 24.67 13.47 15.82
N VAL A 414 24.10 13.61 14.63
CA VAL A 414 24.78 14.20 13.45
C VAL A 414 24.47 15.69 13.32
N ALA A 415 23.82 16.29 14.32
CA ALA A 415 23.37 17.70 14.26
C ALA A 415 24.52 18.71 14.15
N GLY A 416 25.74 18.35 14.57
CA GLY A 416 26.93 19.18 14.36
C GLY A 416 27.52 19.09 12.96
N TRP A 417 27.08 18.14 12.13
CA TRP A 417 27.53 18.02 10.76
C TRP A 417 26.79 19.03 9.86
N SER A 418 27.55 19.81 9.16
CA SER A 418 27.03 20.69 8.11
C SER A 418 28.04 20.84 6.98
N TYR A 419 27.54 21.09 5.79
CA TYR A 419 28.34 21.32 4.60
C TYR A 419 27.74 22.47 3.80
N VAL A 420 28.52 23.56 3.63
CA VAL A 420 28.10 24.69 2.82
C VAL A 420 28.32 24.34 1.34
N ILE A 421 27.27 24.38 0.54
CA ILE A 421 27.38 24.24 -0.91
C ILE A 421 27.95 25.55 -1.46
N PRO A 422 29.18 25.54 -2.03
CA PRO A 422 29.81 26.78 -2.50
C PRO A 422 29.05 27.43 -3.67
N ASN A 423 28.60 26.61 -4.60
CA ASN A 423 27.87 27.01 -5.79
C ASN A 423 26.92 25.89 -6.23
N ILE A 424 25.62 26.11 -6.14
CA ILE A 424 24.59 25.14 -6.47
C ILE A 424 24.56 24.76 -7.96
N TYR A 425 24.98 25.68 -8.84
CA TYR A 425 24.96 25.46 -10.28
C TYR A 425 26.06 24.50 -10.77
N THR A 426 27.11 24.34 -9.99
CA THR A 426 28.27 23.49 -10.34
C THR A 426 28.54 22.40 -9.32
N TRP A 427 27.69 22.26 -8.29
CA TRP A 427 27.93 21.28 -7.24
C TRP A 427 27.72 19.84 -7.72
N ASP A 428 28.76 19.03 -7.54
CA ASP A 428 28.83 17.64 -8.00
C ASP A 428 28.26 16.60 -7.00
N GLY A 429 27.82 17.05 -5.82
CA GLY A 429 27.35 16.17 -4.74
C GLY A 429 28.44 15.74 -3.76
N ASN A 430 29.67 16.17 -3.95
CA ASN A 430 30.80 15.73 -3.14
C ASN A 430 30.85 16.48 -1.80
N ALA A 431 30.29 15.85 -0.76
CA ALA A 431 30.39 16.27 0.63
C ALA A 431 30.85 15.08 1.48
N PRO A 432 31.69 15.28 2.51
CA PRO A 432 32.14 14.20 3.38
C PRO A 432 30.96 13.60 4.15
N ALA A 433 30.94 12.27 4.33
CA ALA A 433 29.90 11.62 5.10
C ALA A 433 30.02 11.94 6.61
N PRO A 434 28.90 12.10 7.33
CA PRO A 434 28.94 12.25 8.79
C PRO A 434 29.35 10.94 9.47
N THR A 435 30.00 11.04 10.62
CA THR A 435 30.22 9.90 11.51
C THR A 435 29.00 9.72 12.39
N TYR A 436 28.51 8.50 12.51
CA TYR A 436 27.39 8.14 13.37
C TYR A 436 27.54 6.72 13.92
N SER A 437 26.90 6.44 15.05
CA SER A 437 26.82 5.11 15.64
C SER A 437 25.49 4.93 16.37
N LYS A 438 25.05 3.68 16.58
CA LYS A 438 23.92 3.42 17.48
C LYS A 438 24.33 3.72 18.92
N THR A 439 23.48 4.43 19.65
CA THR A 439 23.72 4.76 21.07
C THR A 439 23.44 3.58 22.00
N GLY A 440 22.74 2.55 21.52
CA GLY A 440 22.21 1.48 22.34
C GLY A 440 20.86 1.80 22.99
N ALA A 441 20.43 3.05 22.98
CA ALA A 441 19.08 3.43 23.40
C ALA A 441 18.05 3.15 22.30
N TRP A 442 16.79 2.88 22.67
CA TRP A 442 15.69 2.77 21.73
C TRP A 442 14.35 3.10 22.37
N ARG A 443 13.36 3.36 21.53
CA ARG A 443 11.96 3.52 21.92
C ARG A 443 11.11 2.53 21.13
N THR A 444 10.20 1.83 21.80
CA THR A 444 9.21 0.97 21.15
C THR A 444 7.82 1.57 21.31
N GLN A 445 7.17 1.95 20.23
CA GLN A 445 5.77 2.34 20.23
C GLN A 445 4.92 1.10 19.95
N ILE A 446 3.96 0.83 20.80
CA ILE A 446 2.99 -0.25 20.66
C ILE A 446 1.64 0.36 20.40
N THR A 447 1.00 -0.07 19.30
CA THR A 447 -0.39 0.27 18.96
C THR A 447 -1.17 -1.03 18.83
N GLN A 448 -2.31 -1.11 19.48
CA GLN A 448 -3.21 -2.26 19.40
C GLN A 448 -4.62 -1.78 19.06
N GLN A 449 -5.26 -2.46 18.12
CA GLN A 449 -6.64 -2.24 17.75
C GLN A 449 -7.37 -3.57 17.72
N THR A 450 -8.51 -3.67 18.41
CA THR A 450 -9.41 -4.83 18.35
C THR A 450 -10.80 -4.35 18.01
N GLY A 451 -11.51 -5.04 17.14
CA GLY A 451 -12.85 -4.65 16.72
C GLY A 451 -13.75 -5.82 16.44
N LEU A 452 -15.02 -5.66 16.84
CA LEU A 452 -16.14 -6.50 16.42
C LEU A 452 -16.93 -5.75 15.36
N PHE A 453 -17.33 -6.42 14.29
CA PHE A 453 -18.09 -5.80 13.21
C PHE A 453 -19.22 -6.68 12.71
N ALA A 454 -20.26 -6.04 12.22
CA ALA A 454 -21.35 -6.69 11.52
C ALA A 454 -21.78 -5.83 10.33
N SER A 455 -22.12 -6.47 9.22
CA SER A 455 -22.66 -5.85 8.02
C SER A 455 -23.80 -6.70 7.49
N ALA A 456 -24.91 -6.09 7.10
CA ALA A 456 -26.03 -6.79 6.52
C ALA A 456 -26.53 -6.09 5.25
N ARG A 457 -26.99 -6.87 4.29
CA ARG A 457 -27.75 -6.41 3.12
C ARG A 457 -29.17 -6.91 3.23
N TRP A 458 -30.09 -6.00 3.36
CA TRP A 458 -31.53 -6.22 3.44
C TRP A 458 -32.14 -6.04 2.07
N ARG A 459 -32.66 -7.09 1.45
CA ARG A 459 -33.45 -7.01 0.22
C ARG A 459 -34.87 -6.65 0.57
N VAL A 460 -35.15 -5.34 0.64
CA VAL A 460 -36.43 -4.80 1.07
C VAL A 460 -37.51 -4.99 0.00
N ALA A 461 -37.13 -4.77 -1.25
CA ALA A 461 -37.95 -5.01 -2.44
C ALA A 461 -37.05 -5.50 -3.56
N ASP A 462 -37.58 -5.97 -4.69
CA ASP A 462 -36.78 -6.44 -5.83
C ASP A 462 -35.81 -5.38 -6.34
N PRO A 463 -36.23 -4.09 -6.51
CA PRO A 463 -35.29 -3.04 -6.92
C PRO A 463 -34.54 -2.39 -5.75
N LEU A 464 -34.86 -2.68 -4.47
CA LEU A 464 -34.33 -1.94 -3.32
C LEU A 464 -33.57 -2.84 -2.35
N SER A 465 -32.29 -2.57 -2.21
CA SER A 465 -31.44 -3.12 -1.16
C SER A 465 -31.00 -2.02 -0.19
N VAL A 466 -31.07 -2.29 1.12
CA VAL A 466 -30.52 -1.43 2.17
C VAL A 466 -29.32 -2.17 2.78
N LEU A 467 -28.22 -1.48 2.95
CA LEU A 467 -27.02 -2.00 3.60
C LEU A 467 -26.85 -1.29 4.95
N THR A 468 -26.59 -2.06 5.99
CA THR A 468 -26.27 -1.55 7.31
C THR A 468 -24.99 -2.16 7.80
N GLY A 469 -24.23 -1.40 8.57
CA GLY A 469 -23.01 -1.90 9.17
C GLY A 469 -22.69 -1.17 10.47
N LEU A 470 -22.05 -1.90 11.38
CA LEU A 470 -21.60 -1.38 12.65
C LEU A 470 -20.28 -2.03 13.02
N ARG A 471 -19.34 -1.23 13.52
CA ARG A 471 -18.11 -1.71 14.14
C ARG A 471 -17.93 -1.09 15.51
N LEU A 472 -17.57 -1.91 16.48
CA LEU A 472 -17.15 -1.52 17.81
C LEU A 472 -15.64 -1.73 17.90
N THR A 473 -14.88 -0.67 18.21
CA THR A 473 -13.42 -0.69 18.22
C THR A 473 -12.86 -0.24 19.55
N ASP A 474 -11.93 -1.02 20.09
CA ASP A 474 -11.01 -0.64 21.15
C ASP A 474 -9.63 -0.37 20.54
N TRP A 475 -9.00 0.73 20.93
CA TRP A 475 -7.71 1.14 20.43
C TRP A 475 -6.82 1.68 21.56
N HIS A 476 -5.57 1.21 21.60
CA HIS A 476 -4.59 1.58 22.63
C HIS A 476 -3.25 1.92 22.00
N ARG A 477 -2.57 2.92 22.55
CA ARG A 477 -1.20 3.25 22.18
C ARG A 477 -0.38 3.71 23.35
N HIS A 478 0.87 3.21 23.45
CA HIS A 478 1.89 3.69 24.37
C HIS A 478 3.29 3.52 23.77
N SER A 479 4.28 4.10 24.43
CA SER A 479 5.67 3.92 24.04
C SER A 479 6.51 3.60 25.27
N ASP A 480 7.36 2.59 25.16
CA ASP A 480 8.37 2.22 26.12
C ASP A 480 9.74 2.72 25.67
N THR A 481 10.46 3.37 26.56
CA THR A 481 11.79 3.93 26.28
C THR A 481 12.85 3.14 27.06
N TYR A 482 13.98 2.91 26.42
CA TYR A 482 15.12 2.18 26.96
C TYR A 482 16.38 3.01 26.81
N GLY A 483 17.21 3.01 27.84
CA GLY A 483 18.49 3.71 27.87
C GLY A 483 19.59 3.00 27.08
N THR A 484 20.76 3.62 27.02
CA THR A 484 21.92 3.14 26.25
C THR A 484 22.44 1.77 26.70
N THR A 485 22.22 1.39 27.93
CA THR A 485 22.55 0.06 28.50
C THR A 485 21.44 -0.98 28.30
N GLY A 486 20.36 -0.62 27.63
CA GLY A 486 19.17 -1.47 27.45
C GLY A 486 18.24 -1.47 28.69
N SER A 487 18.53 -0.65 29.71
CA SER A 487 17.68 -0.51 30.88
C SER A 487 16.36 0.18 30.53
N TYR A 488 15.26 -0.32 31.08
CA TYR A 488 13.95 0.32 30.92
C TYR A 488 13.94 1.71 31.57
N ALA A 489 13.60 2.74 30.82
CA ALA A 489 13.65 4.14 31.28
C ALA A 489 12.26 4.73 31.53
N GLY A 490 11.19 4.07 31.08
CA GLY A 490 9.82 4.49 31.36
C GLY A 490 8.85 4.28 30.21
N ARG A 491 7.56 4.46 30.53
CA ARG A 491 6.43 4.38 29.59
C ARG A 491 5.77 5.74 29.43
N SER A 492 5.41 6.09 28.20
CA SER A 492 4.55 7.24 27.94
C SER A 492 3.15 7.03 28.54
N ALA A 493 2.38 8.10 28.70
CA ALA A 493 0.96 7.97 29.01
C ALA A 493 0.28 7.07 27.96
N ILE A 494 -0.63 6.22 28.44
CA ILE A 494 -1.44 5.37 27.58
C ILE A 494 -2.52 6.25 26.95
N GLN A 495 -2.70 6.07 25.65
CA GLN A 495 -3.81 6.66 24.92
C GLN A 495 -4.81 5.55 24.63
N ASP A 496 -6.05 5.75 25.04
CA ASP A 496 -7.11 4.77 24.92
C ASP A 496 -8.35 5.39 24.25
N GLU A 497 -8.89 4.67 23.28
CA GLU A 497 -10.18 4.94 22.69
C GLU A 497 -11.02 3.68 22.78
N ASN A 498 -11.86 3.60 23.81
CA ASN A 498 -12.61 2.40 24.12
C ASN A 498 -14.03 2.44 23.52
N ARG A 499 -14.49 1.31 22.98
CA ARG A 499 -15.86 1.10 22.48
C ARG A 499 -16.32 2.16 21.47
N LYS A 500 -15.41 2.59 20.57
CA LYS A 500 -15.79 3.54 19.52
C LYS A 500 -16.65 2.86 18.48
N VAL A 501 -17.81 3.44 18.26
CA VAL A 501 -18.82 2.95 17.31
C VAL A 501 -18.66 3.66 15.98
N THR A 502 -18.46 2.91 14.91
CA THR A 502 -18.42 3.40 13.52
C THR A 502 -19.58 2.81 12.74
N PRO A 503 -20.66 3.58 12.49
CA PRO A 503 -21.80 3.14 11.71
C PRO A 503 -21.61 3.33 10.21
N PHE A 504 -22.31 2.51 9.45
CA PHE A 504 -22.50 2.61 8.01
C PHE A 504 -23.96 2.32 7.67
N ILE A 505 -24.53 3.12 6.77
CA ILE A 505 -25.81 2.85 6.15
C ILE A 505 -25.74 3.23 4.68
N GLY A 506 -26.36 2.43 3.82
CA GLY A 506 -26.47 2.71 2.39
C GLY A 506 -27.73 2.08 1.83
N ALA A 507 -28.18 2.61 0.70
CA ALA A 507 -29.28 2.06 -0.06
C ALA A 507 -28.90 2.03 -1.54
N VAL A 508 -29.32 1.00 -2.25
CA VAL A 508 -29.18 0.86 -3.70
C VAL A 508 -30.56 0.57 -4.27
N TYR A 509 -30.97 1.38 -5.23
CA TYR A 509 -32.23 1.23 -5.96
C TYR A 509 -31.94 0.97 -7.45
N ASP A 510 -32.31 -0.21 -7.94
CA ASP A 510 -32.17 -0.58 -9.35
C ASP A 510 -33.30 0.08 -10.17
N ILE A 511 -32.95 1.15 -10.89
CA ILE A 511 -33.87 1.87 -11.79
C ILE A 511 -34.18 1.00 -13.02
N THR A 512 -33.13 0.34 -13.54
CA THR A 512 -33.21 -0.63 -14.63
C THR A 512 -32.23 -1.79 -14.34
N PRO A 513 -32.27 -2.89 -15.07
CA PRO A 513 -31.26 -3.96 -14.94
C PRO A 513 -29.81 -3.50 -15.12
N THR A 514 -29.58 -2.34 -15.75
CA THR A 514 -28.25 -1.80 -16.06
C THR A 514 -27.92 -0.49 -15.36
N LEU A 515 -28.90 0.14 -14.66
CA LEU A 515 -28.75 1.45 -14.00
C LEU A 515 -29.28 1.38 -12.58
N SER A 516 -28.46 1.79 -11.63
CA SER A 516 -28.85 1.90 -10.20
C SER A 516 -28.55 3.28 -9.65
N ALA A 517 -29.43 3.78 -8.76
CA ALA A 517 -29.14 4.91 -7.89
C ALA A 517 -28.72 4.40 -6.52
N TYR A 518 -27.89 5.15 -5.83
CA TYR A 518 -27.48 4.83 -4.47
C TYR A 518 -27.32 6.06 -3.60
N ALA A 519 -27.41 5.85 -2.30
CA ALA A 519 -27.02 6.84 -1.28
C ALA A 519 -26.38 6.10 -0.11
N SER A 520 -25.42 6.75 0.56
CA SER A 520 -24.78 6.18 1.76
C SER A 520 -24.29 7.24 2.72
N TYR A 521 -24.14 6.82 3.98
CA TYR A 521 -23.48 7.55 5.04
C TYR A 521 -22.55 6.61 5.81
N ALA A 522 -21.31 7.03 5.99
CA ALA A 522 -20.29 6.27 6.71
C ALA A 522 -19.53 7.18 7.69
N ARG A 523 -19.07 6.60 8.80
CA ARG A 523 -18.20 7.27 9.77
C ARG A 523 -16.91 6.49 9.96
N ILE A 524 -15.88 7.20 10.44
CA ILE A 524 -14.58 6.67 10.84
C ILE A 524 -14.06 7.56 11.96
N PHE A 525 -13.16 7.06 12.81
CA PHE A 525 -12.50 7.90 13.80
C PHE A 525 -10.97 7.76 13.71
N ASN A 526 -10.25 8.78 14.16
CA ASN A 526 -8.78 8.76 14.19
C ASN A 526 -8.31 9.32 15.55
N PRO A 527 -7.66 8.50 16.39
CA PRO A 527 -7.09 8.96 17.66
C PRO A 527 -6.04 10.04 17.42
N GLN A 528 -6.02 11.06 18.28
CA GLN A 528 -5.03 12.13 18.21
C GLN A 528 -4.26 12.26 19.52
N ASN A 529 -2.97 12.59 19.40
CA ASN A 529 -2.05 12.72 20.53
C ASN A 529 -1.84 14.18 20.93
N TYR A 530 -2.92 14.89 21.07
CA TYR A 530 -2.88 16.31 21.42
C TYR A 530 -3.66 16.56 22.71
N LYS A 531 -3.35 17.66 23.37
CA LYS A 531 -3.97 18.09 24.60
C LYS A 531 -4.52 19.49 24.48
N ASP A 532 -5.57 19.77 25.23
CA ASP A 532 -6.12 21.10 25.37
C ASP A 532 -5.28 21.97 26.35
N ARG A 533 -5.65 23.22 26.52
CA ARG A 533 -5.01 24.16 27.47
C ARG A 533 -5.05 23.72 28.94
N ASN A 534 -5.93 22.80 29.28
CA ASN A 534 -6.07 22.25 30.64
C ASN A 534 -5.30 20.92 30.79
N ASN A 535 -4.44 20.57 29.82
CA ASN A 535 -3.68 19.32 29.76
C ASN A 535 -4.55 18.06 29.62
N ASN A 536 -5.83 18.18 29.19
CA ASN A 536 -6.68 17.03 28.91
C ASN A 536 -6.42 16.52 27.48
N PRO A 537 -6.45 15.18 27.26
CA PRO A 537 -6.41 14.63 25.91
C PRO A 537 -7.58 15.14 25.08
N LEU A 538 -7.33 15.50 23.82
CA LEU A 538 -8.39 15.86 22.89
C LEU A 538 -9.17 14.61 22.47
N SER A 539 -10.48 14.77 22.25
CA SER A 539 -11.30 13.72 21.64
C SER A 539 -10.78 13.31 20.27
N PRO A 540 -10.97 12.06 19.84
CA PRO A 540 -10.54 11.63 18.52
C PRO A 540 -11.20 12.44 17.42
N VAL A 541 -10.50 12.60 16.32
CA VAL A 541 -11.06 13.16 15.08
C VAL A 541 -12.14 12.22 14.57
N ILE A 542 -13.31 12.75 14.25
CA ILE A 542 -14.41 11.99 13.65
C ILE A 542 -14.51 12.36 12.17
N GLY A 543 -14.26 11.39 11.31
CA GLY A 543 -14.49 11.51 9.88
C GLY A 543 -15.90 11.05 9.52
N SER A 544 -16.59 11.77 8.65
CA SER A 544 -17.87 11.35 8.09
C SER A 544 -17.92 11.60 6.59
N ASN A 545 -18.68 10.75 5.90
CA ASN A 545 -18.89 10.84 4.46
C ASN A 545 -20.36 10.55 4.14
N ALA A 546 -21.03 11.50 3.48
CA ALA A 546 -22.33 11.31 2.86
C ALA A 546 -22.14 11.32 1.34
N GLU A 547 -22.76 10.39 0.64
CA GLU A 547 -22.60 10.24 -0.80
C GLU A 547 -23.92 9.77 -1.44
N ALA A 548 -24.21 10.30 -2.63
CA ALA A 548 -25.31 9.83 -3.48
C ALA A 548 -24.85 9.81 -4.93
N GLY A 549 -25.33 8.84 -5.71
CA GLY A 549 -24.88 8.71 -7.10
C GLY A 549 -25.65 7.72 -7.95
N LEU A 550 -25.20 7.59 -9.17
CA LEU A 550 -25.71 6.66 -10.18
C LEU A 550 -24.58 5.73 -10.64
N LYS A 551 -24.92 4.47 -10.89
CA LYS A 551 -24.01 3.47 -11.46
C LYS A 551 -24.68 2.78 -12.63
N ALA A 552 -23.96 2.71 -13.74
CA ALA A 552 -24.44 2.07 -14.96
C ALA A 552 -23.45 1.00 -15.44
N GLU A 553 -24.00 -0.12 -15.92
CA GLU A 553 -23.29 -1.18 -16.64
C GLU A 553 -23.87 -1.25 -18.05
N LEU A 554 -23.11 -0.77 -19.04
CA LEU A 554 -23.57 -0.61 -20.42
C LEU A 554 -22.85 -1.60 -21.34
N PHE A 555 -23.47 -1.90 -22.50
CA PHE A 555 -22.89 -2.75 -23.55
C PHE A 555 -22.41 -4.10 -23.00
N GLU A 556 -23.32 -4.87 -22.41
CA GLU A 556 -22.99 -6.18 -21.81
C GLU A 556 -21.87 -6.10 -20.78
N ARG A 557 -21.87 -5.02 -19.96
CA ARG A 557 -20.90 -4.72 -18.90
C ARG A 557 -19.49 -4.34 -19.38
N ARG A 558 -19.33 -4.05 -20.69
CA ARG A 558 -18.04 -3.57 -21.23
C ARG A 558 -17.70 -2.16 -20.77
N ILE A 559 -18.70 -1.36 -20.45
CA ILE A 559 -18.53 -0.01 -19.90
C ILE A 559 -19.22 0.05 -18.54
N GLN A 560 -18.45 0.42 -17.52
CA GLN A 560 -18.94 0.76 -16.20
C GLN A 560 -18.80 2.27 -16.01
N ALA A 561 -19.91 2.97 -15.84
CA ALA A 561 -19.93 4.39 -15.56
C ALA A 561 -20.51 4.64 -14.17
N HIS A 562 -19.96 5.59 -13.45
CA HIS A 562 -20.54 6.05 -12.20
C HIS A 562 -20.42 7.55 -12.06
N PHE A 563 -21.43 8.15 -11.45
CA PHE A 563 -21.46 9.56 -11.08
C PHE A 563 -21.83 9.64 -9.60
N ALA A 564 -21.11 10.49 -8.84
CA ALA A 564 -21.38 10.65 -7.43
C ALA A 564 -21.21 12.10 -6.98
N VAL A 565 -22.09 12.52 -6.08
CA VAL A 565 -21.97 13.75 -5.28
C VAL A 565 -21.71 13.34 -3.84
N PHE A 566 -20.74 13.96 -3.20
CA PHE A 566 -20.35 13.62 -1.85
C PHE A 566 -20.06 14.86 -0.99
N GLN A 567 -20.21 14.68 0.32
CA GLN A 567 -19.74 15.60 1.34
C GLN A 567 -18.90 14.81 2.34
N THR A 568 -17.66 15.28 2.56
CA THR A 568 -16.74 14.67 3.53
C THR A 568 -16.36 15.70 4.58
N LYS A 569 -16.41 15.30 5.88
CA LYS A 569 -16.12 16.17 7.02
C LYS A 569 -15.15 15.51 7.97
N GLN A 570 -14.34 16.33 8.64
CA GLN A 570 -13.59 15.97 9.84
C GLN A 570 -13.99 16.92 10.97
N ASP A 571 -14.52 16.35 12.04
CA ASP A 571 -14.85 17.05 13.27
C ASP A 571 -13.78 16.75 14.32
N ASN A 572 -13.60 17.63 15.29
CA ASN A 572 -12.63 17.53 16.39
C ASN A 572 -11.17 17.53 15.92
N PHE A 573 -10.85 18.19 14.84
CA PHE A 573 -9.46 18.30 14.39
C PHE A 573 -8.69 19.28 15.29
N GLY A 574 -7.55 18.81 15.88
CA GLY A 574 -6.72 19.65 16.74
C GLY A 574 -5.89 20.64 15.95
N VAL A 575 -6.07 21.94 16.19
CA VAL A 575 -5.33 23.03 15.57
C VAL A 575 -4.64 23.86 16.61
N ARG A 576 -3.42 24.30 16.33
CA ARG A 576 -2.70 25.20 17.21
C ARG A 576 -3.42 26.54 17.31
N ASP A 577 -3.76 26.93 18.53
CA ASP A 577 -4.20 28.28 18.82
C ASP A 577 -2.97 29.19 18.97
N SER A 578 -2.74 30.04 18.00
CA SER A 578 -1.59 30.97 17.99
C SER A 578 -1.61 31.99 19.13
N ALA A 579 -2.77 32.22 19.74
CA ALA A 579 -2.91 33.12 20.90
C ALA A 579 -2.38 32.46 22.20
N ILE A 580 -2.22 31.12 22.23
CA ILE A 580 -1.72 30.42 23.39
C ILE A 580 -0.23 30.09 23.18
N THR A 581 0.63 30.80 23.90
CA THR A 581 2.08 30.64 23.83
C THR A 581 2.67 29.88 25.03
N THR A 582 1.88 29.66 26.08
CA THR A 582 2.34 28.93 27.28
C THR A 582 2.36 27.43 27.03
N PRO A 583 3.53 26.78 27.11
CA PRO A 583 3.62 25.33 26.98
C PRO A 583 2.93 24.60 28.14
N LEU A 584 2.46 23.39 27.86
CA LEU A 584 2.00 22.44 28.86
C LEU A 584 3.17 21.89 29.70
N PRO A 585 2.93 21.20 30.82
CA PRO A 585 3.99 20.65 31.67
C PRO A 585 4.97 19.70 30.96
N ASP A 586 4.54 19.08 29.85
CA ASP A 586 5.37 18.21 29.00
C ASP A 586 6.13 18.98 27.89
N GLY A 587 6.05 20.30 27.90
CA GLY A 587 6.67 21.18 26.90
C GLY A 587 5.92 21.28 25.58
N SER A 588 4.83 20.56 25.39
CA SER A 588 3.99 20.68 24.19
C SER A 588 3.13 21.95 24.23
N LEU A 589 2.73 22.44 23.06
CA LEU A 589 1.77 23.53 22.98
C LEU A 589 0.34 22.99 22.91
N PRO A 590 -0.62 23.57 23.64
CA PRO A 590 -2.01 23.12 23.63
C PRO A 590 -2.66 23.40 22.26
N LEU A 591 -3.62 22.54 21.90
CA LEU A 591 -4.40 22.68 20.68
C LEU A 591 -5.87 22.91 20.98
N SER A 592 -6.57 23.55 20.07
CA SER A 592 -8.01 23.72 20.06
C SER A 592 -8.65 22.85 18.98
N LEU A 593 -9.93 22.45 19.18
CA LEU A 593 -10.66 21.64 18.20
C LEU A 593 -11.34 22.53 17.15
N ILE A 594 -11.27 22.12 15.90
CA ILE A 594 -11.99 22.72 14.79
C ILE A 594 -12.74 21.66 13.98
N HIS A 595 -13.65 22.11 13.13
CA HIS A 595 -14.37 21.29 12.16
C HIS A 595 -13.94 21.68 10.76
N ILE A 596 -13.57 20.71 9.95
CA ILE A 596 -13.17 20.88 8.56
C ILE A 596 -14.17 20.15 7.68
N SER A 597 -14.75 20.85 6.71
CA SER A 597 -15.60 20.24 5.69
C SER A 597 -15.05 20.58 4.30
N GLU A 598 -14.87 19.56 3.46
CA GLU A 598 -14.65 19.79 2.04
C GLU A 598 -15.98 20.14 1.36
N PRO A 599 -16.00 21.17 0.50
CA PRO A 599 -17.18 21.48 -0.27
C PRO A 599 -17.55 20.30 -1.20
N THR A 600 -18.83 20.18 -1.49
CA THR A 600 -19.34 19.20 -2.44
C THR A 600 -18.65 19.40 -3.79
N ARG A 601 -17.88 18.41 -4.24
CA ARG A 601 -17.27 18.40 -5.57
C ARG A 601 -17.95 17.36 -6.45
N LEU A 602 -18.29 17.79 -7.67
CA LEU A 602 -18.73 16.89 -8.73
C LEU A 602 -17.49 16.13 -9.24
N LEU A 603 -17.48 14.80 -9.10
CA LEU A 603 -16.51 13.98 -9.82
C LEU A 603 -16.97 13.86 -11.28
N SER A 604 -16.23 14.46 -12.18
CA SER A 604 -16.42 14.25 -13.60
C SER A 604 -16.11 12.80 -13.98
N ILE A 605 -16.85 12.30 -14.92
CA ILE A 605 -16.82 10.97 -15.55
C ILE A 605 -15.43 10.59 -16.04
#